data_5b5375dc0e1227a2ceee3e6752ee253e
#
_entry.id   5b5375dc0e1227a2ceee3e6752ee253e
#
_cell.length_a   1.000
_cell.length_b   1.000
_cell.length_c   1.000
_cell.angle_alpha   90.00
_cell.angle_beta   90.00
_cell.angle_gamma   90.00
#
_symmetry.space_group_name_H-M   'P 1'
#
loop_
_entity.id
_entity.type
_entity.pdbx_description
1 polymer ?
#
loop_
_entity_poly.entity_id
_entity_poly.type
_entity_poly.pdbx_seq_one_letter_code
_entity_poly.pdbx_strand_id
1 'polypeptide(L)'
;LDFLRKENYVILDKYRDGITSEEKKQIYIQNFSADTFLCSTNALTEDGELYNIDGNXXXXGNGSRVAPMIYGPKQVIIVAGINKLVRNLEEAERRVRNYAAPLDAKRLNKDTPCTKLGHCVNCKSPNRICNDFVTITGQFIKDRIKVIIVAKALGY
;
A
#
# COMPACT_ATOMS: atom_id res chain seq x y z
N LEU A 1 -2.14 15.05 -3.52
CA LEU A 1 -1.32 15.05 -4.75
C LEU A 1 -1.34 16.41 -5.46
N ASP A 2 -2.45 17.13 -5.43
CA ASP A 2 -2.60 18.38 -6.17
C ASP A 2 -1.54 19.43 -5.81
N PHE A 3 -1.17 19.49 -4.54
CA PHE A 3 -0.07 20.36 -4.12
C PHE A 3 1.24 19.95 -4.84
N LEU A 4 1.56 18.67 -4.82
CA LEU A 4 2.79 18.17 -5.45
C LEU A 4 2.79 18.41 -6.97
N ARG A 5 1.62 18.29 -7.61
CA ARG A 5 1.47 18.53 -9.05
C ARG A 5 1.76 19.99 -9.43
N LYS A 6 1.54 20.91 -8.49
CA LYS A 6 1.78 22.36 -8.73
C LYS A 6 3.23 22.77 -8.50
N GLU A 7 3.99 21.92 -7.83
CA GLU A 7 5.40 22.19 -7.54
C GLU A 7 6.29 21.66 -8.68
N ASN A 8 7.50 22.11 -8.73
CA ASN A 8 8.44 21.73 -9.80
C ASN A 8 9.12 20.38 -9.52
N TYR A 9 8.30 19.34 -9.30
CA TYR A 9 8.77 17.97 -9.10
C TYR A 9 8.49 17.12 -10.34
N VAL A 10 9.38 16.19 -10.63
CA VAL A 10 9.11 15.13 -11.62
C VAL A 10 8.31 14.04 -10.91
N ILE A 11 7.01 13.95 -11.20
CA ILE A 11 6.09 13.06 -10.50
C ILE A 11 5.71 11.88 -11.39
N LEU A 12 5.95 10.67 -10.89
CA LEU A 12 5.47 9.43 -11.49
C LEU A 12 4.02 9.20 -10.99
N ASP A 13 3.06 9.90 -11.61
CA ASP A 13 1.68 9.95 -11.13
C ASP A 13 0.80 8.92 -11.84
N LYS A 14 0.57 7.80 -11.18
CA LYS A 14 -0.30 6.72 -11.69
C LYS A 14 -1.80 7.04 -11.58
N TYR A 15 -2.15 8.18 -10.98
CA TYR A 15 -3.55 8.59 -10.78
C TYR A 15 -3.94 9.78 -11.67
N ARG A 16 -3.05 10.19 -12.57
CA ARG A 16 -3.37 11.30 -13.48
C ARG A 16 -4.49 10.88 -14.43
N ASP A 17 -5.29 11.84 -14.86
CA ASP A 17 -6.40 11.57 -15.77
C ASP A 17 -5.87 11.05 -17.12
N GLY A 18 -6.59 10.13 -17.71
CA GLY A 18 -6.28 9.57 -19.02
C GLY A 18 -5.10 8.62 -19.08
N ILE A 19 -4.51 8.28 -17.94
CA ILE A 19 -3.36 7.37 -17.93
C ILE A 19 -3.75 5.97 -18.41
N THR A 20 -2.97 5.42 -19.33
CA THR A 20 -3.20 4.08 -19.88
C THR A 20 -2.64 3.00 -18.96
N SER A 21 -3.05 1.75 -19.18
CA SER A 21 -2.54 0.59 -18.43
C SER A 21 -1.04 0.41 -18.65
N GLU A 22 -0.55 0.66 -19.86
CA GLU A 22 0.86 0.52 -20.19
C GLU A 22 1.70 1.61 -19.48
N GLU A 23 1.21 2.84 -19.48
CA GLU A 23 1.87 3.92 -18.75
C GLU A 23 1.95 3.63 -17.24
N LYS A 24 0.86 3.10 -16.66
CA LYS A 24 0.87 2.67 -15.24
C LYS A 24 1.93 1.62 -14.99
N LYS A 25 2.07 0.66 -15.91
CA LYS A 25 3.06 -0.39 -15.81
C LYS A 25 4.48 0.19 -15.82
N GLN A 26 4.73 1.15 -16.71
CA GLN A 26 6.04 1.83 -16.75
C GLN A 26 6.31 2.58 -15.45
N ILE A 27 5.31 3.27 -14.88
CA ILE A 27 5.45 3.95 -13.60
C ILE A 27 5.84 2.95 -12.49
N TYR A 28 5.22 1.76 -12.45
CA TYR A 28 5.58 0.76 -11.42
C TYR A 28 7.04 0.35 -11.53
N ILE A 29 7.56 0.22 -12.75
CA ILE A 29 8.97 -0.13 -12.98
C ILE A 29 9.87 1.05 -12.58
N GLN A 30 9.51 2.26 -12.99
CA GLN A 30 10.29 3.48 -12.72
C GLN A 30 10.34 3.80 -11.22
N ASN A 31 9.31 3.40 -10.44
CA ASN A 31 9.30 3.62 -9.00
C ASN A 31 10.56 3.11 -8.32
N PHE A 32 11.19 2.04 -8.84
CA PHE A 32 12.39 1.47 -8.23
C PHE A 32 13.61 2.38 -8.31
N SER A 33 13.61 3.33 -9.25
CA SER A 33 14.71 4.30 -9.41
C SER A 33 14.36 5.70 -8.92
N ALA A 34 13.19 5.87 -8.32
CA ALA A 34 12.75 7.16 -7.82
C ALA A 34 13.58 7.61 -6.60
N ASP A 35 13.80 8.90 -6.45
CA ASP A 35 14.45 9.44 -5.25
C ASP A 35 13.56 9.26 -4.03
N THR A 36 12.26 9.54 -4.18
CA THR A 36 11.30 9.42 -3.08
C THR A 36 10.08 8.64 -3.53
N PHE A 37 9.69 7.64 -2.74
CA PHE A 37 8.44 6.91 -2.95
C PHE A 37 7.45 7.31 -1.86
N LEU A 38 6.33 7.90 -2.29
CA LEU A 38 5.27 8.36 -1.38
C LEU A 38 4.13 7.36 -1.39
N CYS A 39 3.77 6.81 -0.23
CA CYS A 39 2.72 5.79 -0.13
C CYS A 39 2.04 5.82 1.24
N SER A 40 1.20 4.84 1.48
CA SER A 40 0.61 4.58 2.79
C SER A 40 0.87 3.13 3.18
N THR A 41 0.46 2.74 4.38
CA THR A 41 0.52 1.36 4.86
C THR A 41 -0.90 0.87 5.19
N ASN A 42 -1.09 -0.45 5.27
CA ASN A 42 -2.40 -0.99 5.68
C ASN A 42 -2.56 -1.01 7.20
N ALA A 43 -1.46 -1.20 7.93
CA ALA A 43 -1.44 -1.07 9.37
C ALA A 43 -0.04 -0.67 9.84
N LEU A 44 0.03 -0.01 10.99
CA LEU A 44 1.25 0.43 11.66
C LEU A 44 1.12 0.06 13.13
N THR A 45 2.10 -0.66 13.68
CA THR A 45 2.08 -1.01 15.10
C THR A 45 2.66 0.12 15.96
N GLU A 46 2.38 0.08 17.26
CA GLU A 46 2.96 1.03 18.21
C GLU A 46 4.49 0.92 18.26
N ASP A 47 5.04 -0.24 17.92
CA ASP A 47 6.49 -0.46 17.84
C ASP A 47 7.09 0.02 16.50
N GLY A 48 6.26 0.55 15.59
CA GLY A 48 6.72 1.10 14.31
C GLY A 48 6.80 0.09 13.18
N GLU A 49 6.25 -1.10 13.36
CA GLU A 49 6.24 -2.12 12.31
C GLU A 49 5.13 -1.85 11.31
N LEU A 50 5.41 -2.07 10.03
CA LEU A 50 4.45 -1.86 8.95
C LEU A 50 3.91 -3.21 8.47
N TYR A 51 2.60 -3.34 8.42
CA TYR A 51 1.96 -4.56 7.92
C TYR A 51 1.14 -4.20 6.67
N ASN A 52 1.42 -4.91 5.59
CA ASN A 52 0.81 -4.61 4.29
C ASN A 52 0.36 -5.88 3.58
N ILE A 53 -0.71 -5.74 2.80
CA ILE A 53 -1.06 -6.75 1.80
C ILE A 53 -1.01 -6.09 0.42
N ASP A 54 -0.62 -6.88 -0.58
CA ASP A 54 -0.54 -6.45 -1.97
C ASP A 54 -0.88 -7.63 -2.86
N GLY A 55 -1.05 -7.40 -4.17
CA GLY A 55 -1.30 -8.49 -5.07
C GLY A 55 -2.25 -8.18 -6.21
N ASN A 56 -2.64 -6.94 -6.37
CA ASN A 56 -3.47 -6.57 -7.50
C ASN A 56 -2.70 -5.64 -8.43
N UNK A 57 -1.72 -6.18 -8.85
CA UNK A 57 -0.91 -5.40 -9.74
C UNK A 57 -1.24 -5.65 -11.19
N UNK A 58 -1.03 -4.81 -11.89
CA UNK A 58 -1.25 -4.96 -13.27
C UNK A 58 -0.28 -5.93 -13.89
N UNK A 59 -0.04 -6.10 -14.68
CA UNK A 59 0.76 -6.85 -15.54
C UNK A 59 2.21 -7.07 -15.20
N UNK A 60 2.65 -6.48 -14.35
CA UNK A 60 3.95 -6.56 -13.88
C UNK A 60 4.10 -7.47 -12.70
N GLY A 61 3.10 -8.02 -12.14
CA GLY A 61 3.10 -8.93 -11.02
C GLY A 61 2.53 -8.29 -9.76
N ASN A 62 2.78 -8.94 -8.64
CA ASN A 62 2.33 -8.44 -7.33
C ASN A 62 3.34 -7.43 -6.78
N GLY A 63 2.89 -6.67 -5.75
CA GLY A 63 3.82 -5.84 -4.99
C GLY A 63 4.03 -4.43 -5.54
N SER A 64 3.10 -3.91 -6.30
CA SER A 64 3.25 -2.58 -6.91
C SER A 64 3.48 -1.46 -5.88
N ARG A 65 3.12 -1.68 -4.62
CA ARG A 65 3.38 -0.74 -3.52
C ARG A 65 4.45 -1.26 -2.57
N VAL A 66 4.37 -2.53 -2.18
CA VAL A 66 5.29 -3.06 -1.15
C VAL A 66 6.72 -3.24 -1.69
N ALA A 67 6.87 -3.56 -2.97
CA ALA A 67 8.21 -3.79 -3.53
C ALA A 67 9.07 -2.52 -3.49
N PRO A 68 8.61 -1.34 -3.97
CA PRO A 68 9.42 -0.12 -3.81
C PRO A 68 9.50 0.38 -2.37
N MET A 69 8.61 -0.02 -1.47
CA MET A 69 8.81 0.24 -0.03
C MET A 69 10.07 -0.48 0.47
N ILE A 70 10.26 -1.72 0.01
CA ILE A 70 11.38 -2.57 0.45
C ILE A 70 12.67 -2.21 -0.26
N TYR A 71 12.63 -2.03 -1.58
CA TYR A 71 13.82 -1.92 -2.40
C TYR A 71 13.67 -0.84 -3.48
N GLY A 72 14.76 -0.13 -3.76
CA GLY A 72 14.87 0.82 -4.86
C GLY A 72 14.96 2.26 -4.39
N PRO A 73 13.85 2.94 -4.11
CA PRO A 73 13.87 4.37 -3.78
C PRO A 73 14.81 4.71 -2.62
N LYS A 74 15.51 5.82 -2.76
CA LYS A 74 16.43 6.32 -1.72
C LYS A 74 15.68 6.65 -0.42
N GLN A 75 14.42 7.10 -0.56
CA GLN A 75 13.58 7.47 0.57
C GLN A 75 12.16 6.96 0.34
N VAL A 76 11.51 6.51 1.41
CA VAL A 76 10.10 6.13 1.41
C VAL A 76 9.38 6.98 2.45
N ILE A 77 8.36 7.72 2.03
CA ILE A 77 7.52 8.51 2.94
C ILE A 77 6.16 7.84 3.01
N ILE A 78 5.79 7.39 4.22
CA ILE A 78 4.52 6.72 4.47
C ILE A 78 3.62 7.70 5.21
N VAL A 79 2.47 8.02 4.60
CA VAL A 79 1.45 8.86 5.24
C VAL A 79 0.31 7.95 5.66
N ALA A 80 0.04 7.87 6.95
CA ALA A 80 -0.97 6.99 7.52
C ALA A 80 -1.91 7.75 8.45
N GLY A 81 -3.20 7.49 8.32
CA GLY A 81 -4.18 8.00 9.28
C GLY A 81 -4.09 7.26 10.59
N ILE A 82 -4.49 7.91 11.68
CA ILE A 82 -4.47 7.32 13.03
C ILE A 82 -5.30 6.03 13.10
N ASN A 83 -6.28 5.88 12.21
CA ASN A 83 -7.11 4.67 12.12
C ASN A 83 -6.33 3.41 11.72
N LYS A 84 -5.06 3.57 11.31
CA LYS A 84 -4.21 2.44 10.91
C LYS A 84 -3.24 2.01 12.02
N LEU A 85 -3.21 2.77 13.11
CA LEU A 85 -2.36 2.44 14.25
C LEU A 85 -3.01 1.31 15.06
N VAL A 86 -2.22 0.29 15.37
CA VAL A 86 -2.63 -0.88 16.15
C VAL A 86 -1.52 -1.23 17.15
N ARG A 87 -1.84 -2.01 18.17
CA ARG A 87 -0.88 -2.32 19.22
C ARG A 87 0.28 -3.19 18.77
N ASN A 88 -0.01 -4.22 17.96
CA ASN A 88 0.98 -5.24 17.61
C ASN A 88 0.66 -5.89 16.26
N LEU A 89 1.52 -6.80 15.82
CA LEU A 89 1.38 -7.48 14.53
C LEU A 89 0.13 -8.36 14.44
N GLU A 90 -0.33 -8.94 15.55
CA GLU A 90 -1.55 -9.74 15.54
C GLU A 90 -2.77 -8.85 15.21
N GLU A 91 -2.84 -7.68 15.83
CA GLU A 91 -3.89 -6.71 15.52
C GLU A 91 -3.75 -6.16 14.10
N ALA A 92 -2.51 -5.95 13.65
CA ALA A 92 -2.25 -5.50 12.28
C ALA A 92 -2.81 -6.51 11.27
N GLU A 93 -2.49 -7.78 11.45
CA GLU A 93 -3.01 -8.84 10.57
C GLU A 93 -4.54 -8.90 10.62
N ARG A 94 -5.10 -8.87 11.81
CA ARG A 94 -6.57 -8.91 12.02
C ARG A 94 -7.24 -7.74 11.31
N ARG A 95 -6.70 -6.52 11.49
CA ARG A 95 -7.21 -5.32 10.83
C ARG A 95 -7.15 -5.44 9.31
N VAL A 96 -6.01 -5.87 8.81
CA VAL A 96 -5.80 -5.93 7.36
C VAL A 96 -6.70 -6.99 6.72
N ARG A 97 -6.81 -8.17 7.33
CA ARG A 97 -7.62 -9.27 6.81
C ARG A 97 -9.12 -8.99 6.91
N ASN A 98 -9.56 -8.41 8.02
CA ASN A 98 -11.00 -8.32 8.30
C ASN A 98 -11.61 -6.93 8.06
N TYR A 99 -10.77 -5.94 7.75
CA TYR A 99 -11.25 -4.59 7.46
C TYR A 99 -10.70 -4.07 6.14
N ALA A 100 -9.38 -3.88 6.04
CA ALA A 100 -8.80 -3.21 4.87
C ALA A 100 -8.97 -4.02 3.57
N ALA A 101 -8.69 -5.33 3.61
CA ALA A 101 -8.75 -6.18 2.41
C ALA A 101 -10.18 -6.32 1.87
N PRO A 102 -11.20 -6.61 2.70
CA PRO A 102 -12.58 -6.65 2.19
C PRO A 102 -13.04 -5.33 1.57
N LEU A 103 -12.72 -4.21 2.20
CA LEU A 103 -13.11 -2.89 1.68
C LEU A 103 -12.39 -2.58 0.37
N ASP A 104 -11.11 -2.89 0.28
CA ASP A 104 -10.35 -2.65 -0.93
C ASP A 104 -10.79 -3.57 -2.08
N ALA A 105 -11.08 -4.83 -1.78
CA ALA A 105 -11.62 -5.78 -2.76
C ALA A 105 -12.97 -5.27 -3.31
N LYS A 106 -13.81 -4.73 -2.42
CA LYS A 106 -15.11 -4.14 -2.81
C LYS A 106 -14.89 -2.90 -3.68
N ARG A 107 -13.98 -2.00 -3.27
CA ARG A 107 -13.63 -0.79 -4.06
C ARG A 107 -13.13 -1.16 -5.46
N LEU A 108 -12.38 -2.26 -5.57
CA LEU A 108 -11.84 -2.75 -6.84
C LEU A 108 -12.80 -3.66 -7.60
N ASN A 109 -14.05 -3.77 -7.12
CA ASN A 109 -15.13 -4.55 -7.74
C ASN A 109 -14.71 -6.02 -7.96
N LYS A 110 -14.06 -6.63 -6.96
CA LYS A 110 -13.62 -8.02 -7.05
C LYS A 110 -14.69 -8.96 -6.52
N ASP A 111 -14.94 -10.04 -7.26
CA ASP A 111 -15.85 -11.11 -6.80
C ASP A 111 -15.06 -12.07 -5.91
N THR A 112 -15.06 -11.80 -4.62
CA THR A 112 -14.37 -12.61 -3.61
C THR A 112 -15.31 -12.86 -2.43
N PRO A 113 -15.10 -13.94 -1.65
CA PRO A 113 -15.95 -14.20 -0.49
C PRO A 113 -16.00 -13.03 0.49
N CYS A 114 -14.90 -12.34 0.72
CA CYS A 114 -14.85 -11.26 1.71
C CYS A 114 -15.67 -10.03 1.31
N THR A 115 -15.93 -9.81 0.01
CA THR A 115 -16.79 -8.69 -0.41
C THR A 115 -18.27 -8.95 -0.06
N LYS A 116 -18.65 -10.23 0.08
CA LYS A 116 -19.99 -10.66 0.42
C LYS A 116 -20.16 -10.83 1.93
N LEU A 117 -19.15 -11.41 2.59
CA LEU A 117 -19.18 -11.75 4.01
C LEU A 117 -18.75 -10.60 4.93
N GLY A 118 -17.98 -9.65 4.40
CA GLY A 118 -17.45 -8.53 5.19
C GLY A 118 -16.17 -8.84 5.98
N HIS A 119 -15.70 -10.08 5.91
CA HIS A 119 -14.48 -10.51 6.62
C HIS A 119 -13.73 -11.57 5.83
N CYS A 120 -12.47 -11.77 6.17
CA CYS A 120 -11.59 -12.72 5.50
C CYS A 120 -11.90 -14.16 5.93
N VAL A 121 -11.99 -15.06 4.95
CA VAL A 121 -12.13 -16.50 5.18
C VAL A 121 -10.93 -17.26 4.61
N ASN A 122 -9.82 -16.57 4.47
CA ASN A 122 -8.56 -17.12 3.95
C ASN A 122 -8.75 -17.87 2.62
N CYS A 123 -9.53 -17.28 1.72
CA CYS A 123 -9.92 -17.92 0.46
C CYS A 123 -8.72 -18.04 -0.51
N LYS A 124 -8.92 -18.90 -1.52
CA LYS A 124 -7.98 -19.05 -2.65
C LYS A 124 -8.62 -18.56 -3.95
N SER A 125 -9.53 -17.58 -3.85
CA SER A 125 -10.22 -17.04 -5.03
C SER A 125 -9.22 -16.54 -6.08
N PRO A 126 -9.43 -16.83 -7.37
CA PRO A 126 -8.58 -16.29 -8.42
C PRO A 126 -8.71 -14.76 -8.55
N ASN A 127 -9.76 -14.18 -7.97
CA ASN A 127 -10.00 -12.73 -8.00
C ASN A 127 -9.44 -12.01 -6.77
N ARG A 128 -8.75 -12.74 -5.84
CA ARG A 128 -8.25 -12.11 -4.60
C ARG A 128 -7.15 -11.09 -4.90
N ILE A 129 -7.09 -10.06 -4.05
CA ILE A 129 -6.07 -9.02 -4.14
C ILE A 129 -5.00 -9.17 -3.04
N CYS A 130 -5.17 -10.15 -2.16
CA CYS A 130 -4.31 -10.37 -1.00
C CYS A 130 -3.39 -11.56 -1.25
N ASN A 131 -2.43 -11.37 -2.18
CA ASN A 131 -1.51 -12.43 -2.55
C ASN A 131 -0.20 -12.38 -1.76
N ASP A 132 0.24 -11.16 -1.41
CA ASP A 132 1.47 -10.96 -0.66
C ASP A 132 1.13 -10.35 0.69
N PHE A 133 1.68 -10.94 1.75
CA PHE A 133 1.58 -10.42 3.12
C PHE A 133 3.00 -10.03 3.53
N VAL A 134 3.21 -8.74 3.75
CA VAL A 134 4.55 -8.18 3.96
C VAL A 134 4.59 -7.42 5.27
N THR A 135 5.48 -7.87 6.16
CA THR A 135 5.78 -7.18 7.41
C THR A 135 7.17 -6.56 7.29
N ILE A 136 7.27 -5.27 7.55
CA ILE A 136 8.56 -4.57 7.61
C ILE A 136 8.77 -4.20 9.07
N THR A 137 9.72 -4.89 9.72
CA THR A 137 10.01 -4.70 11.15
C THR A 137 11.23 -3.82 11.38
N GLY A 138 11.95 -3.47 10.33
CA GLY A 138 13.13 -2.63 10.45
C GLY A 138 13.63 -2.16 9.10
N GLN A 139 14.57 -1.24 9.14
CA GLN A 139 15.19 -0.70 7.93
C GLN A 139 16.70 -0.56 8.16
N PHE A 140 17.45 -1.24 7.34
CA PHE A 140 18.92 -1.27 7.45
C PHE A 140 19.54 0.12 7.23
N ILE A 141 18.98 0.87 6.28
CA ILE A 141 19.48 2.23 5.98
C ILE A 141 18.74 3.23 6.86
N LYS A 142 19.46 3.91 7.73
CA LYS A 142 18.92 4.90 8.66
C LYS A 142 18.10 5.94 7.89
N ASP A 143 16.91 6.26 8.41
CA ASP A 143 16.02 7.31 7.91
C ASP A 143 15.50 7.11 6.48
N ARG A 144 15.71 5.91 5.89
CA ARG A 144 15.18 5.62 4.56
C ARG A 144 13.65 5.61 4.57
N ILE A 145 13.04 4.99 5.59
CA ILE A 145 11.57 4.97 5.72
C ILE A 145 11.16 5.97 6.80
N LYS A 146 10.29 6.90 6.43
CA LYS A 146 9.73 7.92 7.32
C LYS A 146 8.23 7.76 7.37
N VAL A 147 7.66 7.79 8.58
CA VAL A 147 6.22 7.64 8.77
C VAL A 147 5.65 8.94 9.32
N ILE A 148 4.62 9.43 8.64
CA ILE A 148 3.85 10.61 9.06
C ILE A 148 2.48 10.10 9.49
N ILE A 149 2.17 10.22 10.78
CA ILE A 149 0.86 9.84 11.31
C ILE A 149 -0.01 11.09 11.34
N VAL A 150 -1.12 11.03 10.64
CA VAL A 150 -2.10 12.12 10.59
C VAL A 150 -3.22 11.81 11.58
N ALA A 151 -3.54 12.77 12.45
CA ALA A 151 -4.57 12.62 13.49
C ALA A 151 -6.00 12.65 12.90
N LYS A 152 -6.19 11.94 11.82
CA LYS A 152 -7.48 11.75 11.12
C LYS A 152 -7.52 10.34 10.54
N ALA A 153 -8.73 9.82 10.33
CA ALA A 153 -8.89 8.58 9.57
C ALA A 153 -8.61 8.86 8.08
N LEU A 154 -7.68 8.12 7.51
CA LEU A 154 -7.31 8.26 6.09
C LEU A 154 -7.30 6.87 5.44
N GLY A 155 -8.21 6.66 4.51
CA GLY A 155 -8.38 5.41 3.81
C GLY A 155 -8.82 4.28 4.74
N TYR A 156 -8.66 3.04 4.26
CA TYR A 156 -9.04 1.84 5.03
C TYR A 156 -7.93 1.37 5.94
#